data_526692495d722b0caf1a87704ced1869
#
_entry.id   526692495d722b0caf1a87704ced1869
#
_cell.length_a   1.000
_cell.length_b   1.000
_cell.length_c   1.000
_cell.angle_alpha   90.00
_cell.angle_beta   90.00
_cell.angle_gamma   90.00
#
_symmetry.space_group_name_H-M   'P 1'
#
loop_
_entity.id
_entity.type
_entity.pdbx_description
1 polymer ?
#
loop_
_entity_poly.entity_id
_entity_poly.type
_entity_poly.pdbx_seq_one_letter_code
_entity_poly.pdbx_strand_id
1 'polypeptide(L)'
;MKKILSLILAVVMLFCLVSCFTTTVAEQGDVTLVIENRDGSYTVYEAFLEDVSNKGEGVYGVLQYLMARETDPLVADVVDSTYGAYVNNIGGLSPDATKNEYVCIYTSLERDFDTSDYVSEIEYKGTTLKTSGLGLTSMSAEQGTIILFRIETY
;
A
#
# COMPACT_ATOMS: atom_id res chain seq x y z
N MET A 1 -7.01 46.24 -37.78
CA MET A 1 -6.46 44.92 -38.09
C MET A 1 -5.31 44.51 -37.15
N LYS A 2 -4.30 45.36 -36.90
CA LYS A 2 -3.17 44.98 -36.00
C LYS A 2 -3.57 44.62 -34.57
N LYS A 3 -4.57 45.27 -33.97
CA LYS A 3 -5.04 45.00 -32.58
C LYS A 3 -5.79 43.68 -32.47
N ILE A 4 -6.52 43.24 -33.50
CA ILE A 4 -7.26 41.98 -33.53
C ILE A 4 -6.28 40.80 -33.69
N LEU A 5 -5.23 40.98 -34.52
CA LEU A 5 -4.20 39.96 -34.70
C LEU A 5 -3.40 39.71 -33.40
N SER A 6 -3.10 40.78 -32.63
CA SER A 6 -2.44 40.68 -31.33
C SER A 6 -3.30 39.96 -30.28
N LEU A 7 -4.63 40.15 -30.30
CA LEU A 7 -5.54 39.47 -29.37
C LEU A 7 -5.64 37.99 -29.70
N ILE A 8 -5.72 37.62 -30.96
CA ILE A 8 -5.75 36.23 -31.41
C ILE A 8 -4.45 35.51 -31.02
N LEU A 9 -3.29 36.15 -31.19
CA LEU A 9 -2.00 35.58 -30.83
C LEU A 9 -1.88 35.36 -29.31
N ALA A 10 -2.42 36.27 -28.48
CA ALA A 10 -2.42 36.15 -27.03
C ALA A 10 -3.32 35.00 -26.56
N VAL A 11 -4.48 34.79 -27.19
CA VAL A 11 -5.41 33.67 -26.87
C VAL A 11 -4.79 32.34 -27.27
N VAL A 12 -4.12 32.25 -28.42
CA VAL A 12 -3.44 31.02 -28.86
C VAL A 12 -2.29 30.66 -27.91
N MET A 13 -1.51 31.66 -27.45
CA MET A 13 -0.45 31.44 -26.44
C MET A 13 -1.00 30.97 -25.12
N LEU A 14 -2.20 31.42 -24.68
CA LEU A 14 -2.84 30.97 -23.44
C LEU A 14 -3.30 29.52 -23.53
N PHE A 15 -3.77 29.06 -24.70
CA PHE A 15 -4.17 27.68 -24.92
C PHE A 15 -2.97 26.72 -24.99
N CYS A 16 -1.80 27.16 -25.40
CA CYS A 16 -0.59 26.32 -25.42
C CYS A 16 -0.01 26.04 -24.02
N LEU A 17 -0.36 26.83 -22.99
CA LEU A 17 0.12 26.63 -21.63
C LEU A 17 -0.73 25.62 -20.82
N VAL A 18 -1.89 25.20 -21.35
CA VAL A 18 -2.76 24.22 -20.67
C VAL A 18 -2.46 22.78 -21.09
N SER A 19 -1.58 22.56 -22.04
CA SER A 19 -1.33 21.25 -22.63
C SER A 19 0.05 20.71 -22.30
N CYS A 20 0.34 20.46 -21.04
CA CYS A 20 1.35 19.47 -20.60
C CYS A 20 1.33 19.28 -19.07
N PHE A 21 0.17 19.06 -18.47
CA PHE A 21 0.12 18.21 -17.30
C PHE A 21 -0.09 16.77 -17.81
N THR A 22 0.95 16.15 -18.29
CA THR A 22 1.04 14.70 -18.24
C THR A 22 1.10 14.34 -16.75
N THR A 23 -0.06 14.13 -16.16
CA THR A 23 -0.14 13.27 -14.98
C THR A 23 0.42 11.93 -15.46
N THR A 24 1.68 11.66 -15.18
CA THR A 24 2.17 10.30 -15.11
C THR A 24 1.29 9.66 -14.04
N VAL A 25 0.25 8.96 -14.47
CA VAL A 25 -0.44 8.00 -13.62
C VAL A 25 0.67 7.05 -13.25
N ALA A 26 1.12 7.08 -11.99
CA ALA A 26 2.06 6.09 -11.50
C ALA A 26 1.43 4.73 -11.84
N GLU A 27 2.17 3.89 -12.53
CA GLU A 27 1.69 2.57 -12.91
C GLU A 27 1.26 1.88 -11.62
N GLN A 28 -0.01 1.54 -11.51
CA GLN A 28 -0.55 0.87 -10.34
C GLN A 28 -0.01 -0.55 -10.38
N GLY A 29 0.71 -0.98 -9.33
CA GLY A 29 1.21 -2.35 -9.21
C GLY A 29 0.09 -3.38 -9.10
N ASP A 30 0.45 -4.64 -9.20
CA ASP A 30 -0.50 -5.74 -8.97
C ASP A 30 -0.91 -5.83 -7.50
N VAL A 31 0.01 -5.52 -6.57
CA VAL A 31 -0.23 -5.53 -5.13
C VAL A 31 0.14 -4.16 -4.57
N THR A 32 -0.80 -3.55 -3.85
CA THR A 32 -0.61 -2.30 -3.13
C THR A 32 -0.41 -2.58 -1.64
N LEU A 33 0.75 -2.23 -1.11
CA LEU A 33 1.04 -2.30 0.31
C LEU A 33 0.96 -0.90 0.91
N VAL A 34 0.12 -0.74 1.91
CA VAL A 34 -0.21 0.54 2.54
C VAL A 34 0.22 0.50 4.01
N ILE A 35 0.88 1.54 4.47
CA ILE A 35 1.22 1.75 5.88
C ILE A 35 0.48 2.99 6.36
N GLU A 36 -0.45 2.83 7.29
CA GLU A 36 -1.12 3.94 7.94
C GLU A 36 -0.23 4.45 9.08
N ASN A 37 0.37 5.62 8.87
CA ASN A 37 1.24 6.25 9.84
C ASN A 37 0.43 6.74 11.06
N ARG A 38 1.11 6.96 12.21
CA ARG A 38 0.46 7.41 13.45
C ARG A 38 -0.23 8.78 13.34
N ASP A 39 0.12 9.59 12.36
CA ASP A 39 -0.51 10.89 12.07
C ASP A 39 -1.71 10.78 11.12
N GLY A 40 -2.09 9.56 10.72
CA GLY A 40 -3.17 9.28 9.78
C GLY A 40 -2.79 9.44 8.31
N SER A 41 -1.54 9.75 7.99
CA SER A 41 -1.06 9.72 6.61
C SER A 41 -0.78 8.30 6.15
N TYR A 42 -0.66 8.10 4.83
CA TYR A 42 -0.36 6.80 4.24
C TYR A 42 0.97 6.82 3.49
N THR A 43 1.80 5.81 3.75
CA THR A 43 2.94 5.46 2.89
C THR A 43 2.51 4.27 2.04
N VAL A 44 2.74 4.35 0.72
CA VAL A 44 2.25 3.34 -0.23
C VAL A 44 3.41 2.79 -1.03
N TYR A 45 3.48 1.47 -1.12
CA TYR A 45 4.40 0.72 -1.96
C TYR A 45 3.61 -0.09 -2.97
N GLU A 46 4.04 -0.06 -4.23
CA GLU A 46 3.47 -0.88 -5.30
C GLU A 46 4.45 -1.99 -5.69
N ALA A 47 3.94 -3.19 -5.87
CA ALA A 47 4.70 -4.33 -6.35
C ALA A 47 4.03 -4.96 -7.57
N PHE A 48 4.84 -5.30 -8.59
CA PHE A 48 4.42 -6.12 -9.71
C PHE A 48 4.74 -7.57 -9.40
N LEU A 49 3.75 -8.44 -9.52
CA LEU A 49 3.92 -9.86 -9.20
C LEU A 49 4.95 -10.55 -10.08
N GLU A 50 5.19 -10.04 -11.29
CA GLU A 50 6.23 -10.57 -12.16
C GLU A 50 7.63 -10.41 -11.57
N ASP A 51 7.87 -9.36 -10.78
CA ASP A 51 9.16 -9.05 -10.16
C ASP A 51 9.37 -9.81 -8.84
N VAL A 52 8.30 -10.34 -8.23
CA VAL A 52 8.37 -11.07 -6.96
C VAL A 52 8.94 -12.48 -7.19
N SER A 53 10.14 -12.74 -6.67
CA SER A 53 10.82 -14.04 -6.84
C SER A 53 10.16 -15.16 -6.04
N ASN A 54 9.65 -14.87 -4.84
CA ASN A 54 9.10 -15.84 -3.89
C ASN A 54 7.57 -15.82 -3.87
N LYS A 55 6.93 -15.90 -5.04
CA LYS A 55 5.46 -15.83 -5.19
C LYS A 55 4.69 -16.85 -4.34
N GLY A 56 5.31 -18.00 -4.05
CA GLY A 56 4.72 -19.06 -3.22
C GLY A 56 4.64 -18.73 -1.74
N GLU A 57 5.27 -17.63 -1.29
CA GLU A 57 5.23 -17.15 0.09
C GLU A 57 4.17 -16.05 0.31
N GLY A 58 3.24 -15.90 -0.62
CA GLY A 58 2.13 -14.98 -0.52
C GLY A 58 2.56 -13.52 -0.28
N VAL A 59 1.90 -12.83 0.66
CA VAL A 59 2.23 -11.44 1.00
C VAL A 59 3.65 -11.31 1.55
N TYR A 60 4.19 -12.34 2.21
CA TYR A 60 5.57 -12.32 2.69
C TYR A 60 6.58 -12.20 1.55
N GLY A 61 6.35 -12.91 0.44
CA GLY A 61 7.17 -12.76 -0.77
C GLY A 61 7.18 -11.33 -1.34
N VAL A 62 6.02 -10.66 -1.29
CA VAL A 62 5.91 -9.25 -1.69
C VAL A 62 6.71 -8.34 -0.73
N LEU A 63 6.62 -8.56 0.59
CA LEU A 63 7.43 -7.81 1.55
C LEU A 63 8.93 -8.00 1.29
N GLN A 64 9.39 -9.23 1.10
CA GLN A 64 10.80 -9.52 0.82
C GLN A 64 11.28 -8.79 -0.44
N TYR A 65 10.49 -8.78 -1.51
CA TYR A 65 10.78 -8.03 -2.72
C TYR A 65 10.92 -6.54 -2.44
N LEU A 66 9.95 -5.92 -1.74
CA LEU A 66 9.98 -4.50 -1.42
C LEU A 66 11.15 -4.12 -0.50
N MET A 67 11.54 -4.99 0.44
CA MET A 67 12.69 -4.81 1.31
C MET A 67 14.03 -4.89 0.57
N ALA A 68 14.09 -5.67 -0.51
CA ALA A 68 15.30 -5.88 -1.31
C ALA A 68 15.50 -4.82 -2.42
N ARG A 69 14.57 -3.88 -2.61
CA ARG A 69 14.66 -2.85 -3.66
C ARG A 69 15.85 -1.94 -3.41
N GLU A 70 16.56 -1.57 -4.50
CA GLU A 70 17.67 -0.61 -4.43
C GLU A 70 17.19 0.83 -4.17
N THR A 71 16.01 1.16 -4.67
CA THR A 71 15.40 2.49 -4.52
C THR A 71 14.16 2.38 -3.66
N ASP A 72 14.08 3.21 -2.63
CA ASP A 72 12.97 3.26 -1.69
C ASP A 72 12.62 1.89 -1.09
N PRO A 73 13.59 1.20 -0.44
CA PRO A 73 13.35 -0.10 0.17
C PRO A 73 12.37 0.03 1.34
N LEU A 74 11.44 -0.92 1.43
CA LEU A 74 10.61 -1.05 2.62
C LEU A 74 11.48 -1.51 3.81
N VAL A 75 11.38 -0.82 4.93
CA VAL A 75 12.03 -1.24 6.17
C VAL A 75 11.00 -1.99 7.02
N ALA A 76 11.24 -3.26 7.30
CA ALA A 76 10.37 -4.05 8.17
C ALA A 76 11.18 -5.04 9.01
N ASP A 77 10.69 -5.33 10.22
CA ASP A 77 11.14 -6.41 11.08
C ASP A 77 10.07 -7.49 11.11
N VAL A 78 10.37 -8.61 10.49
CA VAL A 78 9.45 -9.75 10.34
C VAL A 78 9.97 -10.92 11.16
N VAL A 79 9.09 -11.53 11.93
CA VAL A 79 9.41 -12.67 12.81
C VAL A 79 8.61 -13.88 12.39
N ASP A 80 9.29 -15.02 12.24
CA ASP A 80 8.64 -16.29 11.98
C ASP A 80 7.99 -16.84 13.25
N SER A 81 6.79 -17.38 13.10
CA SER A 81 6.06 -18.07 14.16
C SER A 81 5.42 -19.36 13.64
N THR A 82 4.87 -20.15 14.55
CA THR A 82 4.10 -21.36 14.22
C THR A 82 2.85 -21.07 13.39
N TYR A 83 2.38 -19.83 13.42
CA TYR A 83 1.19 -19.36 12.69
C TYR A 83 1.53 -18.60 11.41
N GLY A 84 2.80 -18.66 10.98
CA GLY A 84 3.33 -17.89 9.85
C GLY A 84 4.11 -16.66 10.28
N ALA A 85 4.69 -15.96 9.32
CA ALA A 85 5.43 -14.72 9.56
C ALA A 85 4.48 -13.59 9.98
N TYR A 86 4.92 -12.80 10.97
CA TYR A 86 4.22 -11.57 11.38
C TYR A 86 5.19 -10.40 11.49
N VAL A 87 4.65 -9.19 11.50
CA VAL A 87 5.44 -7.95 11.48
C VAL A 87 5.54 -7.38 12.89
N ASN A 88 6.76 -7.21 13.40
CA ASN A 88 7.03 -6.46 14.63
C ASN A 88 7.00 -4.94 14.39
N ASN A 89 7.64 -4.49 13.32
CA ASN A 89 7.59 -3.10 12.89
C ASN A 89 7.67 -3.01 11.35
N ILE A 90 7.13 -1.93 10.76
CA ILE A 90 7.10 -1.73 9.32
C ILE A 90 7.00 -0.23 9.00
N GLY A 91 7.88 0.27 8.12
CA GLY A 91 7.81 1.63 7.59
C GLY A 91 7.80 2.72 8.66
N GLY A 92 8.43 2.46 9.82
CA GLY A 92 8.44 3.39 10.96
C GLY A 92 7.29 3.17 11.96
N LEU A 93 6.32 2.29 11.67
CA LEU A 93 5.36 1.82 12.68
C LEU A 93 6.05 0.88 13.65
N SER A 94 6.20 1.33 14.90
CA SER A 94 6.76 0.54 15.99
C SER A 94 5.76 0.51 17.15
N PRO A 95 5.17 -0.66 17.46
CA PRO A 95 4.21 -0.78 18.54
C PRO A 95 4.83 -0.49 19.90
N ASP A 96 4.08 0.15 20.79
CA ASP A 96 4.43 0.36 22.19
C ASP A 96 3.77 -0.74 23.04
N ALA A 97 4.56 -1.73 23.46
CA ALA A 97 4.06 -2.84 24.27
C ALA A 97 3.45 -2.39 25.60
N THR A 98 3.86 -1.20 26.14
CA THR A 98 3.29 -0.66 27.38
C THR A 98 1.87 -0.16 27.21
N LYS A 99 1.44 0.05 25.95
CA LYS A 99 0.09 0.46 25.56
C LYS A 99 -0.71 -0.67 24.94
N ASN A 100 -0.22 -1.91 25.00
CA ASN A 100 -0.82 -3.06 24.34
C ASN A 100 -0.99 -2.88 22.84
N GLU A 101 -0.07 -2.15 22.19
CA GLU A 101 -0.10 -1.93 20.75
C GLU A 101 0.50 -3.11 20.00
N TYR A 102 0.00 -3.35 18.79
CA TYR A 102 0.53 -4.32 17.83
C TYR A 102 0.31 -3.84 16.39
N VAL A 103 1.08 -4.38 15.44
CA VAL A 103 0.85 -4.14 14.01
C VAL A 103 -0.27 -5.07 13.55
N CYS A 104 -1.40 -4.49 13.18
CA CYS A 104 -2.53 -5.21 12.60
C CYS A 104 -2.45 -5.19 11.08
N ILE A 105 -2.85 -6.29 10.45
CA ILE A 105 -2.84 -6.48 9.00
C ILE A 105 -4.28 -6.53 8.49
N TYR A 106 -4.57 -5.68 7.52
CA TYR A 106 -5.84 -5.67 6.80
C TYR A 106 -5.61 -6.08 5.35
N THR A 107 -6.58 -6.75 4.76
CA THR A 107 -6.53 -7.21 3.37
C THR A 107 -7.82 -6.90 2.63
N SER A 108 -7.75 -6.78 1.30
CA SER A 108 -8.92 -6.68 0.43
C SER A 108 -9.44 -8.05 -0.03
N LEU A 109 -8.71 -9.14 0.22
CA LEU A 109 -9.09 -10.47 -0.25
C LEU A 109 -9.98 -11.19 0.76
N GLU A 110 -11.22 -11.48 0.38
CA GLU A 110 -12.22 -12.14 1.25
C GLU A 110 -11.75 -13.47 1.85
N ARG A 111 -11.00 -14.26 1.08
CA ARG A 111 -10.51 -15.57 1.54
C ARG A 111 -9.49 -15.50 2.68
N ASP A 112 -8.88 -14.34 2.87
CA ASP A 112 -7.87 -14.09 3.89
C ASP A 112 -8.44 -13.35 5.11
N PHE A 113 -9.74 -13.02 5.10
CA PHE A 113 -10.39 -12.30 6.19
C PHE A 113 -10.41 -13.14 7.47
N ASP A 114 -10.24 -12.45 8.59
CA ASP A 114 -10.57 -13.02 9.89
C ASP A 114 -12.07 -13.33 9.95
N THR A 115 -12.39 -14.52 10.39
CA THR A 115 -13.77 -15.02 10.54
C THR A 115 -14.24 -15.03 11.99
N SER A 116 -13.43 -14.49 12.92
CA SER A 116 -13.79 -14.37 14.33
C SER A 116 -14.77 -13.22 14.57
N ASP A 117 -15.34 -13.18 15.80
CA ASP A 117 -16.21 -12.08 16.24
C ASP A 117 -15.44 -10.76 16.46
N TYR A 118 -14.12 -10.77 16.32
CA TYR A 118 -13.23 -9.62 16.54
C TYR A 118 -12.74 -8.97 15.25
N VAL A 119 -13.31 -9.36 14.09
CA VAL A 119 -12.95 -8.76 12.80
C VAL A 119 -13.21 -7.27 12.81
N SER A 120 -12.20 -6.50 12.39
CA SER A 120 -12.32 -5.04 12.19
C SER A 120 -12.34 -4.73 10.70
N GLU A 121 -13.03 -3.65 10.34
CA GLU A 121 -13.15 -3.17 8.96
C GLU A 121 -12.68 -1.73 8.86
N ILE A 122 -12.02 -1.38 7.77
CA ILE A 122 -11.61 -0.03 7.44
C ILE A 122 -11.85 0.26 5.96
N GLU A 123 -12.03 1.53 5.62
CA GLU A 123 -12.14 1.99 4.23
C GLU A 123 -10.81 2.59 3.77
N TYR A 124 -10.29 2.13 2.65
CA TYR A 124 -9.14 2.71 1.98
C TYR A 124 -9.46 2.96 0.50
N LYS A 125 -9.49 4.22 0.09
CA LYS A 125 -9.78 4.65 -1.31
C LYS A 125 -11.02 4.00 -1.92
N GLY A 126 -12.10 3.81 -1.12
CA GLY A 126 -13.36 3.22 -1.58
C GLY A 126 -13.36 1.68 -1.62
N THR A 127 -12.33 1.04 -1.07
CA THR A 127 -12.27 -0.42 -0.88
C THR A 127 -12.34 -0.73 0.60
N THR A 128 -13.27 -1.59 1.00
CA THR A 128 -13.37 -2.12 2.36
C THR A 128 -12.28 -3.16 2.57
N LEU A 129 -11.44 -2.95 3.56
CA LEU A 129 -10.43 -3.89 4.01
C LEU A 129 -10.86 -4.46 5.36
N LYS A 130 -10.56 -5.74 5.60
CA LYS A 130 -10.79 -6.41 6.88
C LYS A 130 -9.52 -6.97 7.46
N THR A 131 -9.49 -7.12 8.78
CA THR A 131 -8.38 -7.78 9.45
C THR A 131 -8.15 -9.16 8.86
N SER A 132 -6.87 -9.53 8.66
CA SER A 132 -6.49 -10.84 8.19
C SER A 132 -6.52 -11.86 9.33
N GLY A 133 -7.14 -13.02 9.09
CA GLY A 133 -7.05 -14.19 9.96
C GLY A 133 -5.79 -15.04 9.74
N LEU A 134 -4.91 -14.63 8.82
CA LEU A 134 -3.74 -15.40 8.38
C LEU A 134 -2.45 -14.61 8.63
N GLY A 135 -1.36 -15.34 8.89
CA GLY A 135 -0.02 -14.76 8.86
C GLY A 135 0.44 -14.49 7.41
N LEU A 136 1.44 -13.62 7.25
CA LEU A 136 1.93 -13.12 5.96
C LEU A 136 2.27 -14.20 4.93
N THR A 137 2.82 -15.34 5.37
CA THR A 137 3.18 -16.47 4.50
C THR A 137 1.99 -17.25 3.95
N SER A 138 0.83 -17.14 4.64
CA SER A 138 -0.41 -17.81 4.26
C SER A 138 -1.41 -16.89 3.57
N MET A 139 -1.19 -15.56 3.66
CA MET A 139 -2.01 -14.57 2.96
C MET A 139 -1.72 -14.60 1.47
N SER A 140 -2.75 -14.43 0.68
CA SER A 140 -2.63 -14.41 -0.79
C SER A 140 -2.16 -13.05 -1.29
N ALA A 141 -1.37 -13.09 -2.36
CA ALA A 141 -0.98 -11.91 -3.14
C ALA A 141 -1.35 -12.16 -4.60
N GLU A 142 -2.33 -11.40 -5.11
CA GLU A 142 -2.79 -11.47 -6.49
C GLU A 142 -3.10 -10.08 -7.03
N GLN A 143 -3.38 -9.98 -8.31
CA GLN A 143 -3.66 -8.69 -8.95
C GLN A 143 -4.84 -7.97 -8.28
N GLY A 144 -4.63 -6.72 -7.91
CA GLY A 144 -5.61 -5.87 -7.24
C GLY A 144 -5.63 -6.02 -5.71
N THR A 145 -4.75 -6.86 -5.13
CA THR A 145 -4.66 -7.00 -3.67
C THR A 145 -4.18 -5.71 -3.01
N ILE A 146 -4.89 -5.30 -1.97
CA ILE A 146 -4.48 -4.22 -1.08
C ILE A 146 -4.21 -4.81 0.30
N ILE A 147 -3.01 -4.58 0.83
CA ILE A 147 -2.62 -4.96 2.19
C ILE A 147 -2.32 -3.68 2.96
N LEU A 148 -2.96 -3.50 4.12
CA LEU A 148 -2.74 -2.31 4.94
C LEU A 148 -2.25 -2.72 6.33
N PHE A 149 -1.20 -2.03 6.77
CA PHE A 149 -0.63 -2.17 8.11
C PHE A 149 -0.92 -0.92 8.93
N ARG A 150 -1.39 -1.12 10.16
CA ARG A 150 -1.60 -0.05 11.13
C ARG A 150 -1.37 -0.53 12.55
N ILE A 151 -1.22 0.42 13.48
CA ILE A 151 -1.17 0.11 14.91
C ILE A 151 -2.60 -0.02 15.45
N GLU A 152 -2.84 -1.12 16.14
CA GLU A 152 -4.05 -1.37 16.92
C GLU A 152 -3.69 -1.63 18.39
N THR A 153 -4.70 -1.60 19.25
CA THR A 153 -4.60 -1.92 20.69
C THR A 153 -5.57 -3.02 21.07
N TYR A 154 -5.19 -3.91 21.99
CA TYR A 154 -6.04 -4.98 22.52
C TYR A 154 -6.34 -4.79 24.00
#